data_5c73443541249c6806f78578bcaa2381
#
_entry.id   5c73443541249c6806f78578bcaa2381
#
_cell.length_a   1.000
_cell.length_b   1.000
_cell.length_c   1.000
_cell.angle_alpha   90.00
_cell.angle_beta   90.00
_cell.angle_gamma   90.00
#
_symmetry.space_group_name_H-M   'P 1'
#
loop_
_entity.id
_entity.type
_entity.pdbx_description
1 polymer ?
#
loop_
_entity_poly.entity_id
_entity_poly.type
_entity_poly.pdbx_seq_one_letter_code
_entity_poly.pdbx_strand_id
1 'polypeptide(L)'
;FLFIVQGEGRGHLTQAITLEDMLQRNGHEVVEVLVGKSSSRTLPGFFNRSIHAPVKRFISPNFLPTTDNKRVNLKKSLAYNLLKLPEYFRSMYYINQRIKETGAEVVINFYELLTGLTYAFFRPSVPYICIGHQYLFLHRDFQFPDKSPVQLWMLRFFTRMTALRSSKKLALSFREMERDDEHQIVVVPPLIRREITAIQPEEGNYIHGYMVNAGFADTVESFHTMHPEVPLRFFWDKTETEEVVRVDETLSYHQIDDVKFLNGMANCRAYASTAGFESICEAMYLGKPVLMVPAHIEQDCN
;
A
#
# COMPACT_ATOMS: atom_id res chain seq x y z
N PHE A 1 8.95 17.58 -8.12
CA PHE A 1 8.75 16.11 -8.18
C PHE A 1 7.48 15.76 -8.91
N LEU A 2 7.47 14.64 -9.65
CA LEU A 2 6.28 13.97 -10.17
C LEU A 2 6.09 12.63 -9.47
N PHE A 3 4.93 12.40 -8.86
CA PHE A 3 4.63 11.12 -8.22
C PHE A 3 3.86 10.20 -9.16
N ILE A 4 4.21 8.92 -9.17
CA ILE A 4 3.45 7.88 -9.87
C ILE A 4 3.15 6.79 -8.85
N VAL A 5 1.87 6.54 -8.57
CA VAL A 5 1.40 5.77 -7.42
C VAL A 5 0.54 4.60 -7.88
N GLN A 6 0.83 3.43 -7.37
CA GLN A 6 -0.03 2.26 -7.50
C GLN A 6 -1.29 2.46 -6.64
N GLY A 7 -2.44 2.55 -7.26
CA GLY A 7 -3.71 2.98 -6.62
C GLY A 7 -4.66 1.84 -6.20
N GLU A 8 -4.27 0.57 -6.32
CA GLU A 8 -5.12 -0.55 -5.94
C GLU A 8 -5.14 -0.79 -4.41
N GLY A 9 -4.05 -0.44 -3.71
CA GLY A 9 -3.92 -0.51 -2.27
C GLY A 9 -3.93 0.87 -1.60
N ARG A 10 -4.28 0.94 -0.32
CA ARG A 10 -4.25 2.19 0.47
C ARG A 10 -2.83 2.57 0.88
N GLY A 11 -1.94 1.60 1.11
CA GLY A 11 -0.59 1.82 1.61
C GLY A 11 0.23 2.79 0.75
N HIS A 12 0.34 2.55 -0.56
CA HIS A 12 1.10 3.43 -1.45
C HIS A 12 0.50 4.84 -1.57
N LEU A 13 -0.82 4.96 -1.45
CA LEU A 13 -1.50 6.25 -1.40
C LEU A 13 -1.12 7.02 -0.11
N THR A 14 -1.07 6.33 1.02
CA THR A 14 -0.63 6.89 2.32
C THR A 14 0.85 7.29 2.26
N GLN A 15 1.72 6.45 1.67
CA GLN A 15 3.13 6.80 1.45
C GLN A 15 3.29 8.08 0.63
N ALA A 16 2.50 8.23 -0.45
CA ALA A 16 2.54 9.41 -1.31
C ALA A 16 2.14 10.69 -0.56
N ILE A 17 1.06 10.65 0.24
CA ILE A 17 0.64 11.77 1.09
C ILE A 17 1.75 12.15 2.07
N THR A 18 2.30 11.16 2.78
CA THR A 18 3.34 11.38 3.78
C THR A 18 4.60 12.00 3.16
N LEU A 19 5.03 11.48 2.00
CA LEU A 19 6.21 12.01 1.33
C LEU A 19 5.97 13.40 0.74
N GLU A 20 4.76 13.69 0.22
CA GLU A 20 4.41 15.04 -0.24
C GLU A 20 4.53 16.05 0.90
N ASP A 21 3.93 15.78 2.07
CA ASP A 21 4.04 16.65 3.25
C ASP A 21 5.51 16.85 3.69
N MET A 22 6.31 15.77 3.67
CA MET A 22 7.74 15.88 3.99
C MET A 22 8.51 16.75 2.98
N LEU A 23 8.26 16.60 1.70
CA LEU A 23 8.92 17.37 0.64
C LEU A 23 8.51 18.85 0.71
N GLN A 24 7.23 19.16 0.87
CA GLN A 24 6.74 20.53 0.98
C GLN A 24 7.35 21.28 2.19
N ARG A 25 7.45 20.63 3.35
CA ARG A 25 8.10 21.20 4.53
C ARG A 25 9.59 21.47 4.35
N ASN A 26 10.23 20.77 3.42
CA ASN A 26 11.63 20.98 3.08
C ASN A 26 11.82 21.89 1.84
N GLY A 27 10.79 22.63 1.42
CA GLY A 27 10.87 23.60 0.34
C GLY A 27 10.84 22.99 -1.06
N HIS A 28 10.39 21.75 -1.20
CA HIS A 28 10.22 21.07 -2.47
C HIS A 28 8.76 21.04 -2.91
N GLU A 29 8.55 20.95 -4.21
CA GLU A 29 7.20 20.93 -4.82
C GLU A 29 6.93 19.57 -5.47
N VAL A 30 5.72 19.03 -5.24
CA VAL A 30 5.15 17.93 -6.01
C VAL A 30 4.20 18.55 -7.04
N VAL A 31 4.62 18.58 -8.31
CA VAL A 31 3.90 19.27 -9.38
C VAL A 31 2.66 18.52 -9.85
N GLU A 32 2.64 17.22 -9.73
CA GLU A 32 1.50 16.36 -10.12
C GLU A 32 1.64 14.95 -9.51
N VAL A 33 0.51 14.31 -9.27
CA VAL A 33 0.42 12.91 -8.85
C VAL A 33 -0.38 12.10 -9.88
N LEU A 34 0.26 11.12 -10.49
CA LEU A 34 -0.37 10.16 -11.40
C LEU A 34 -0.73 8.89 -10.64
N VAL A 35 -2.01 8.50 -10.63
CA VAL A 35 -2.45 7.28 -9.93
C VAL A 35 -2.88 6.22 -10.93
N GLY A 36 -2.14 5.11 -10.94
CA GLY A 36 -2.45 3.92 -11.72
C GLY A 36 -3.55 3.09 -11.04
N LYS A 37 -4.66 2.86 -11.73
CA LYS A 37 -5.80 2.16 -11.16
C LYS A 37 -6.62 1.43 -12.22
N SER A 38 -7.25 0.32 -11.83
CA SER A 38 -8.24 -0.36 -12.66
C SER A 38 -9.50 0.50 -12.83
N SER A 39 -10.21 0.31 -13.92
CA SER A 39 -11.43 1.06 -14.26
C SER A 39 -12.57 0.87 -13.26
N SER A 40 -12.54 -0.20 -12.47
CA SER A 40 -13.64 -0.60 -11.57
C SER A 40 -13.59 0.03 -10.17
N ARG A 41 -12.50 0.69 -9.79
CA ARG A 41 -12.36 1.26 -8.44
C ARG A 41 -12.34 2.80 -8.44
N THR A 42 -12.88 3.42 -7.39
CA THR A 42 -12.75 4.86 -7.12
C THR A 42 -11.58 5.13 -6.19
N LEU A 43 -10.92 6.28 -6.30
CA LEU A 43 -9.91 6.67 -5.31
C LEU A 43 -10.56 6.91 -3.95
N PRO A 44 -9.96 6.43 -2.86
CA PRO A 44 -10.47 6.71 -1.53
C PRO A 44 -10.58 8.21 -1.27
N GLY A 45 -11.67 8.64 -0.64
CA GLY A 45 -11.93 10.06 -0.38
C GLY A 45 -10.85 10.75 0.44
N PHE A 46 -10.20 10.02 1.36
CA PHE A 46 -9.10 10.56 2.15
C PHE A 46 -7.92 11.02 1.27
N PHE A 47 -7.57 10.26 0.24
CA PHE A 47 -6.46 10.60 -0.62
C PHE A 47 -6.66 11.98 -1.29
N ASN A 48 -7.87 12.19 -1.86
CA ASN A 48 -8.19 13.46 -2.51
C ASN A 48 -8.26 14.64 -1.52
N ARG A 49 -8.51 14.40 -0.23
CA ARG A 49 -8.53 15.46 0.80
C ARG A 49 -7.15 15.79 1.34
N SER A 50 -6.23 14.84 1.33
CA SER A 50 -4.93 14.97 1.99
C SER A 50 -3.78 15.27 1.04
N ILE A 51 -3.90 14.91 -0.25
CA ILE A 51 -2.90 15.26 -1.27
C ILE A 51 -3.16 16.67 -1.79
N HIS A 52 -2.12 17.50 -1.91
CA HIS A 52 -2.24 18.90 -2.34
C HIS A 52 -1.98 19.04 -3.83
N ALA A 53 -1.07 18.25 -4.38
CA ALA A 53 -0.75 18.30 -5.81
C ALA A 53 -1.92 17.82 -6.69
N PRO A 54 -2.06 18.33 -7.92
CA PRO A 54 -3.06 17.88 -8.87
C PRO A 54 -2.97 16.36 -9.13
N VAL A 55 -4.11 15.66 -8.97
CA VAL A 55 -4.19 14.21 -9.18
C VAL A 55 -4.75 13.90 -10.55
N LYS A 56 -4.03 13.09 -11.31
CA LYS A 56 -4.50 12.50 -12.57
C LYS A 56 -4.47 10.99 -12.52
N ARG A 57 -5.34 10.34 -13.29
CA ARG A 57 -5.50 8.87 -13.28
C ARG A 57 -5.14 8.28 -14.63
N PHE A 58 -4.65 7.04 -14.61
CA PHE A 58 -4.45 6.23 -15.79
C PHE A 58 -4.81 4.78 -15.50
N ILE A 59 -5.05 3.99 -16.54
CA ILE A 59 -5.41 2.58 -16.41
C ILE A 59 -4.13 1.77 -16.19
N SER A 60 -4.10 0.99 -15.10
CA SER A 60 -2.98 0.13 -14.71
C SER A 60 -3.43 -1.32 -14.52
N PRO A 61 -2.50 -2.29 -14.67
CA PRO A 61 -2.77 -3.69 -14.40
C PRO A 61 -3.29 -3.93 -12.98
N ASN A 62 -4.21 -4.90 -12.87
CA ASN A 62 -4.79 -5.28 -11.58
C ASN A 62 -4.80 -6.80 -11.42
N PHE A 63 -4.74 -7.24 -10.16
CA PHE A 63 -4.96 -8.62 -9.77
C PHE A 63 -6.41 -8.81 -9.35
N LEU A 64 -7.11 -9.72 -10.03
CA LEU A 64 -8.52 -10.00 -9.76
C LEU A 64 -8.66 -10.98 -8.59
N PRO A 65 -9.59 -10.74 -7.66
CA PRO A 65 -9.81 -11.64 -6.54
C PRO A 65 -10.48 -12.95 -6.98
N THR A 66 -10.39 -13.97 -6.12
CA THR A 66 -11.21 -15.19 -6.18
C THR A 66 -12.66 -14.87 -5.80
N THR A 67 -13.57 -15.83 -6.02
CA THR A 67 -15.00 -15.67 -5.73
C THR A 67 -15.28 -15.44 -4.23
N ASP A 68 -14.46 -15.99 -3.35
CA ASP A 68 -14.53 -15.80 -1.90
C ASP A 68 -13.84 -14.49 -1.43
N ASN A 69 -13.32 -13.72 -2.36
CA ASN A 69 -12.61 -12.45 -2.12
C ASN A 69 -11.41 -12.54 -1.15
N LYS A 70 -10.87 -13.75 -0.90
CA LYS A 70 -9.76 -13.98 0.03
C LYS A 70 -8.39 -14.08 -0.65
N ARG A 71 -8.35 -14.46 -1.93
CA ARG A 71 -7.10 -14.70 -2.68
C ARG A 71 -7.13 -14.08 -4.07
N VAL A 72 -5.98 -14.06 -4.74
CA VAL A 72 -5.86 -13.61 -6.14
C VAL A 72 -6.11 -14.79 -7.09
N ASN A 73 -6.96 -14.58 -8.11
CA ASN A 73 -7.16 -15.53 -9.18
C ASN A 73 -6.19 -15.25 -10.34
N LEU A 74 -5.04 -15.92 -10.34
CA LEU A 74 -3.96 -15.68 -11.31
C LEU A 74 -4.39 -15.91 -12.76
N LYS A 75 -5.19 -16.94 -13.05
CA LYS A 75 -5.64 -17.24 -14.43
C LYS A 75 -6.57 -16.14 -14.98
N LYS A 76 -7.57 -15.72 -14.17
CA LYS A 76 -8.46 -14.62 -14.54
C LYS A 76 -7.70 -13.30 -14.66
N SER A 77 -6.76 -13.04 -13.74
CA SER A 77 -5.92 -11.84 -13.77
C SER A 77 -5.07 -11.79 -15.04
N LEU A 78 -4.45 -12.90 -15.44
CA LEU A 78 -3.64 -12.98 -16.66
C LEU A 78 -4.49 -12.70 -17.89
N ALA A 79 -5.62 -13.38 -18.05
CA ALA A 79 -6.52 -13.19 -19.20
C ALA A 79 -7.04 -11.74 -19.27
N TYR A 80 -7.46 -11.18 -18.13
CA TYR A 80 -7.91 -9.78 -18.03
C TYR A 80 -6.81 -8.80 -18.48
N ASN A 81 -5.60 -8.95 -17.93
CA ASN A 81 -4.50 -8.04 -18.25
C ASN A 81 -4.00 -8.18 -19.68
N LEU A 82 -4.05 -9.37 -20.28
CA LEU A 82 -3.73 -9.56 -21.72
C LEU A 82 -4.70 -8.79 -22.63
N LEU A 83 -5.99 -8.81 -22.33
CA LEU A 83 -6.99 -8.07 -23.10
C LEU A 83 -6.82 -6.55 -22.97
N LYS A 84 -6.21 -6.08 -21.87
CA LYS A 84 -5.99 -4.66 -21.57
C LYS A 84 -4.64 -4.11 -22.06
N LEU A 85 -3.80 -4.91 -22.70
CA LEU A 85 -2.49 -4.47 -23.17
C LEU A 85 -2.52 -3.17 -24.00
N PRO A 86 -3.45 -2.96 -24.97
CA PRO A 86 -3.51 -1.70 -25.71
C PRO A 86 -3.77 -0.47 -24.80
N GLU A 87 -4.58 -0.63 -23.75
CA GLU A 87 -4.84 0.43 -22.77
C GLU A 87 -3.60 0.73 -21.94
N TYR A 88 -2.82 -0.30 -21.56
CA TYR A 88 -1.56 -0.12 -20.85
C TYR A 88 -0.50 0.60 -21.67
N PHE A 89 -0.41 0.32 -22.98
CA PHE A 89 0.47 1.07 -23.87
C PHE A 89 0.07 2.56 -23.96
N ARG A 90 -1.22 2.86 -24.02
CA ARG A 90 -1.72 4.25 -23.97
C ARG A 90 -1.37 4.91 -22.63
N SER A 91 -1.49 4.19 -21.51
CA SER A 91 -1.11 4.68 -20.18
C SER A 91 0.40 4.94 -20.09
N MET A 92 1.25 4.06 -20.61
CA MET A 92 2.70 4.27 -20.65
C MET A 92 3.07 5.50 -21.51
N TYR A 93 2.42 5.67 -22.66
CA TYR A 93 2.61 6.87 -23.50
C TYR A 93 2.17 8.13 -22.74
N TYR A 94 1.03 8.09 -22.09
CA TYR A 94 0.53 9.18 -21.25
C TYR A 94 1.50 9.52 -20.11
N ILE A 95 2.00 8.54 -19.36
CA ILE A 95 3.03 8.74 -18.31
C ILE A 95 4.25 9.43 -18.90
N ASN A 96 4.76 8.95 -20.05
CA ASN A 96 5.92 9.55 -20.73
C ASN A 96 5.67 11.01 -21.13
N GLN A 97 4.47 11.34 -21.60
CA GLN A 97 4.11 12.73 -21.92
C GLN A 97 4.05 13.60 -20.66
N ARG A 98 3.44 13.08 -19.58
CA ARG A 98 3.38 13.85 -18.31
C ARG A 98 4.78 14.11 -17.74
N ILE A 99 5.69 13.16 -17.81
CA ILE A 99 7.09 13.36 -17.37
C ILE A 99 7.74 14.53 -18.14
N LYS A 100 7.46 14.66 -19.44
CA LYS A 100 8.03 15.74 -20.26
C LYS A 100 7.37 17.11 -20.02
N GLU A 101 6.05 17.10 -19.83
CA GLU A 101 5.24 18.33 -19.78
C GLU A 101 5.25 18.99 -18.40
N THR A 102 5.41 18.23 -17.32
CA THR A 102 5.38 18.76 -15.95
C THR A 102 6.62 19.54 -15.55
N GLY A 103 7.73 19.38 -16.28
CA GLY A 103 9.01 19.97 -15.89
C GLY A 103 9.60 19.39 -14.58
N ALA A 104 9.09 18.24 -14.12
CA ALA A 104 9.61 17.60 -12.92
C ALA A 104 11.08 17.18 -13.11
N GLU A 105 11.90 17.45 -12.11
CA GLU A 105 13.34 17.07 -12.10
C GLU A 105 13.56 15.62 -11.66
N VAL A 106 12.63 15.08 -10.87
CA VAL A 106 12.68 13.70 -10.36
C VAL A 106 11.27 13.09 -10.37
N VAL A 107 11.18 11.85 -10.80
CA VAL A 107 9.96 11.02 -10.66
C VAL A 107 10.10 10.12 -9.47
N ILE A 108 9.07 10.06 -8.62
CA ILE A 108 8.96 9.08 -7.52
C ILE A 108 7.92 8.03 -7.88
N ASN A 109 8.35 6.78 -7.87
CA ASN A 109 7.49 5.63 -8.18
C ASN A 109 7.12 4.87 -6.91
N PHE A 110 5.85 4.89 -6.54
CA PHE A 110 5.30 4.08 -5.43
C PHE A 110 4.76 2.76 -5.98
N TYR A 111 5.67 1.88 -6.36
CA TYR A 111 5.43 0.50 -6.80
C TYR A 111 4.53 0.34 -8.04
N GLU A 112 4.39 1.37 -8.87
CA GLU A 112 3.57 1.31 -10.09
C GLU A 112 4.33 0.64 -11.25
N LEU A 113 3.76 -0.45 -11.77
CA LEU A 113 4.38 -1.28 -12.81
C LEU A 113 4.63 -0.52 -14.12
N LEU A 114 3.66 0.26 -14.56
CA LEU A 114 3.76 0.95 -15.85
C LEU A 114 4.83 2.04 -15.85
N THR A 115 5.26 2.52 -14.67
CA THR A 115 6.42 3.41 -14.56
C THR A 115 7.69 2.72 -15.03
N GLY A 116 8.01 1.55 -14.46
CA GLY A 116 9.20 0.78 -14.87
C GLY A 116 9.17 0.43 -16.35
N LEU A 117 8.00 0.00 -16.86
CA LEU A 117 7.83 -0.29 -18.29
C LEU A 117 7.97 0.98 -19.15
N THR A 118 7.45 2.13 -18.72
CA THR A 118 7.63 3.41 -19.45
C THR A 118 9.11 3.76 -19.58
N TYR A 119 9.88 3.63 -18.50
CA TYR A 119 11.32 3.88 -18.55
C TYR A 119 12.10 2.85 -19.40
N ALA A 120 11.66 1.60 -19.42
CA ALA A 120 12.25 0.59 -20.29
C ALA A 120 12.02 0.89 -21.77
N PHE A 121 10.80 1.31 -22.17
CA PHE A 121 10.42 1.54 -23.57
C PHE A 121 10.77 2.93 -24.10
N PHE A 122 10.37 3.97 -23.38
CA PHE A 122 10.48 5.37 -23.87
C PHE A 122 11.75 6.08 -23.40
N ARG A 123 12.40 5.56 -22.35
CA ARG A 123 13.67 6.09 -21.79
C ARG A 123 13.63 7.58 -21.50
N PRO A 124 12.68 8.08 -20.68
CA PRO A 124 12.69 9.48 -20.28
C PRO A 124 14.05 9.88 -19.68
N SER A 125 14.49 11.12 -19.90
CA SER A 125 15.75 11.64 -19.37
C SER A 125 15.67 12.00 -17.87
N VAL A 126 14.48 12.28 -17.37
CA VAL A 126 14.25 12.57 -15.95
C VAL A 126 14.53 11.33 -15.12
N PRO A 127 15.41 11.39 -14.11
CA PRO A 127 15.67 10.22 -13.25
C PRO A 127 14.45 9.86 -12.42
N TYR A 128 14.29 8.56 -12.09
CA TYR A 128 13.27 8.15 -11.15
C TYR A 128 13.79 7.28 -10.03
N ILE A 129 13.16 7.43 -8.87
CA ILE A 129 13.44 6.72 -7.63
C ILE A 129 12.21 5.91 -7.27
N CYS A 130 12.41 4.67 -6.86
CA CYS A 130 11.36 3.79 -6.36
C CYS A 130 11.26 3.88 -4.84
N ILE A 131 10.04 3.86 -4.30
CA ILE A 131 9.79 3.80 -2.85
C ILE A 131 8.77 2.71 -2.56
N GLY A 132 9.03 1.87 -1.56
CA GLY A 132 8.13 0.83 -1.08
C GLY A 132 8.87 -0.26 -0.32
N HIS A 133 8.18 -0.95 0.59
CA HIS A 133 8.75 -2.07 1.36
C HIS A 133 9.09 -3.27 0.47
N GLN A 134 8.35 -3.47 -0.62
CA GLN A 134 8.56 -4.58 -1.56
C GLN A 134 9.95 -4.58 -2.20
N TYR A 135 10.64 -3.44 -2.23
CA TYR A 135 12.01 -3.38 -2.76
C TYR A 135 13.02 -4.10 -1.87
N LEU A 136 12.68 -4.42 -0.61
CA LEU A 136 13.45 -5.35 0.22
C LEU A 136 13.56 -6.75 -0.40
N PHE A 137 12.57 -7.21 -1.15
CA PHE A 137 12.60 -8.53 -1.81
C PHE A 137 13.71 -8.65 -2.87
N LEU A 138 14.33 -7.55 -3.25
CA LEU A 138 15.46 -7.50 -4.17
C LEU A 138 16.80 -7.34 -3.43
N HIS A 139 16.79 -7.05 -2.13
CA HIS A 139 17.99 -6.87 -1.33
C HIS A 139 18.74 -8.20 -1.16
N ARG A 140 20.07 -8.19 -1.25
CA ARG A 140 20.93 -9.40 -1.18
C ARG A 140 20.73 -10.21 0.11
N ASP A 141 20.53 -9.52 1.24
CA ASP A 141 20.42 -10.14 2.57
C ASP A 141 18.99 -10.38 3.02
N PHE A 142 17.99 -10.18 2.12
CA PHE A 142 16.60 -10.42 2.47
C PHE A 142 16.31 -11.93 2.58
N GLN A 143 15.81 -12.34 3.74
CA GLN A 143 15.45 -13.73 4.03
C GLN A 143 13.97 -13.97 3.75
N PHE A 144 13.69 -14.78 2.74
CA PHE A 144 12.32 -15.16 2.41
C PHE A 144 11.80 -16.24 3.37
N PRO A 145 10.49 -16.21 3.69
CA PRO A 145 9.85 -17.32 4.39
C PRO A 145 9.87 -18.59 3.54
N ASP A 146 9.68 -19.74 4.21
CA ASP A 146 9.58 -21.05 3.52
C ASP A 146 8.24 -21.15 2.77
N LYS A 147 8.25 -20.73 1.52
CA LYS A 147 7.09 -20.67 0.61
C LYS A 147 7.46 -21.21 -0.77
N SER A 148 6.47 -21.39 -1.62
CA SER A 148 6.66 -21.87 -2.99
C SER A 148 7.72 -21.03 -3.76
N PRO A 149 8.81 -21.66 -4.25
CA PRO A 149 9.85 -20.96 -5.02
C PRO A 149 9.30 -20.21 -6.24
N VAL A 150 8.26 -20.74 -6.88
CA VAL A 150 7.62 -20.12 -8.04
C VAL A 150 6.91 -18.83 -7.63
N GLN A 151 6.19 -18.82 -6.51
CA GLN A 151 5.52 -17.62 -6.02
C GLN A 151 6.52 -16.55 -5.62
N LEU A 152 7.59 -16.91 -4.91
CA LEU A 152 8.68 -15.99 -4.56
C LEU A 152 9.38 -15.43 -5.79
N TRP A 153 9.64 -16.28 -6.80
CA TRP A 153 10.21 -15.82 -8.07
C TRP A 153 9.28 -14.82 -8.79
N MET A 154 7.98 -15.11 -8.85
CA MET A 154 7.00 -14.20 -9.45
C MET A 154 6.95 -12.86 -8.72
N LEU A 155 6.95 -12.85 -7.38
CA LEU A 155 6.98 -11.65 -6.56
C LEU A 155 8.22 -10.81 -6.85
N ARG A 156 9.41 -11.43 -6.84
CA ARG A 156 10.67 -10.76 -7.18
C ARG A 156 10.69 -10.26 -8.62
N PHE A 157 10.19 -11.04 -9.56
CA PHE A 157 10.10 -10.64 -10.96
C PHE A 157 9.21 -9.41 -11.13
N PHE A 158 8.01 -9.41 -10.54
CA PHE A 158 7.10 -8.26 -10.56
C PHE A 158 7.77 -7.01 -9.94
N THR A 159 8.40 -7.16 -8.79
CA THR A 159 9.12 -6.06 -8.13
C THR A 159 10.25 -5.49 -9.01
N ARG A 160 11.01 -6.35 -9.70
CA ARG A 160 12.00 -5.89 -10.68
C ARG A 160 11.39 -5.10 -11.82
N MET A 161 10.23 -5.55 -12.31
CA MET A 161 9.54 -4.86 -13.42
C MET A 161 9.08 -3.46 -13.04
N THR A 162 8.66 -3.22 -11.79
CA THR A 162 8.30 -1.87 -11.31
C THR A 162 9.49 -0.92 -11.23
N ALA A 163 10.71 -1.46 -11.15
CA ALA A 163 11.95 -0.69 -10.93
C ALA A 163 12.91 -0.72 -12.14
N LEU A 164 12.44 -1.11 -13.34
CA LEU A 164 13.28 -1.13 -14.52
C LEU A 164 13.89 0.22 -14.82
N ARG A 165 15.25 0.29 -14.85
CA ARG A 165 16.02 1.52 -15.09
C ARG A 165 15.87 2.60 -14.00
N SER A 166 15.38 2.27 -12.81
CA SER A 166 15.39 3.20 -11.68
C SER A 166 16.81 3.56 -11.30
N SER A 167 17.04 4.82 -10.91
CA SER A 167 18.34 5.28 -10.41
C SER A 167 18.60 4.81 -8.98
N LYS A 168 17.55 4.62 -8.18
CA LYS A 168 17.62 4.17 -6.79
C LYS A 168 16.31 3.54 -6.33
N LYS A 169 16.39 2.65 -5.36
CA LYS A 169 15.25 2.04 -4.67
C LYS A 169 15.37 2.36 -3.17
N LEU A 170 14.40 3.06 -2.62
CA LEU A 170 14.26 3.29 -1.18
C LEU A 170 13.34 2.21 -0.63
N ALA A 171 13.94 1.21 0.01
CA ALA A 171 13.22 0.09 0.58
C ALA A 171 12.81 0.41 2.01
N LEU A 172 11.50 0.53 2.27
CA LEU A 172 10.96 0.79 3.60
C LEU A 172 11.11 -0.46 4.47
N SER A 173 11.62 -0.32 5.70
CA SER A 173 11.87 -1.45 6.60
C SER A 173 11.62 -1.10 8.06
N PHE A 174 11.17 -2.09 8.84
CA PHE A 174 11.08 -2.01 10.30
C PHE A 174 12.43 -2.07 11.01
N ARG A 175 13.46 -2.58 10.32
CA ARG A 175 14.81 -2.73 10.86
C ARG A 175 15.83 -2.13 9.92
N GLU A 176 16.93 -1.69 10.48
CA GLU A 176 18.09 -1.27 9.73
C GLU A 176 18.75 -2.44 8.99
N MET A 177 19.15 -2.20 7.76
CA MET A 177 19.93 -3.11 6.94
C MET A 177 20.99 -2.29 6.20
N GLU A 178 22.10 -2.92 5.87
CA GLU A 178 23.15 -2.27 5.09
C GLU A 178 22.66 -1.92 3.68
N ARG A 179 23.26 -0.90 3.10
CA ARG A 179 23.00 -0.52 1.71
C ARG A 179 23.44 -1.62 0.76
N ASP A 180 22.61 -1.93 -0.23
CA ASP A 180 22.94 -2.84 -1.31
C ASP A 180 23.24 -2.05 -2.59
N ASP A 181 24.51 -1.71 -2.80
CA ASP A 181 24.94 -0.90 -3.94
C ASP A 181 24.82 -1.63 -5.27
N GLU A 182 24.96 -2.96 -5.27
CA GLU A 182 24.82 -3.79 -6.47
C GLU A 182 23.39 -3.69 -7.04
N HIS A 183 22.39 -3.70 -6.17
CA HIS A 183 20.98 -3.58 -6.57
C HIS A 183 20.44 -2.15 -6.46
N GLN A 184 21.28 -1.16 -6.10
CA GLN A 184 20.91 0.24 -5.91
C GLN A 184 19.77 0.42 -4.88
N ILE A 185 19.84 -0.34 -3.78
CA ILE A 185 18.87 -0.32 -2.70
C ILE A 185 19.44 0.41 -1.49
N VAL A 186 18.68 1.36 -0.98
CA VAL A 186 18.92 2.00 0.31
C VAL A 186 17.75 1.66 1.21
N VAL A 187 18.03 1.02 2.33
CA VAL A 187 16.98 0.71 3.32
C VAL A 187 16.74 1.95 4.17
N VAL A 188 15.49 2.33 4.30
CA VAL A 188 15.04 3.53 5.00
C VAL A 188 13.90 3.19 5.96
N PRO A 189 13.70 3.98 7.03
CA PRO A 189 12.55 3.81 7.92
C PRO A 189 11.21 3.93 7.19
N PRO A 190 10.12 3.37 7.76
CA PRO A 190 8.77 3.55 7.25
C PRO A 190 8.36 5.04 7.19
N LEU A 191 7.51 5.37 6.25
CA LEU A 191 6.90 6.69 6.15
C LEU A 191 5.71 6.78 7.12
N ILE A 192 5.90 7.46 8.26
CA ILE A 192 4.85 7.63 9.27
C ILE A 192 4.13 8.96 9.05
N ARG A 193 2.79 8.92 8.94
CA ARG A 193 1.95 10.10 8.79
C ARG A 193 2.10 11.05 9.99
N ARG A 194 2.05 12.35 9.71
CA ARG A 194 2.16 13.39 10.74
C ARG A 194 1.08 13.26 11.81
N GLU A 195 -0.12 12.90 11.42
CA GLU A 195 -1.24 12.70 12.33
C GLU A 195 -0.90 11.67 13.41
N ILE A 196 -0.23 10.58 13.04
CA ILE A 196 0.23 9.54 13.98
C ILE A 196 1.28 10.11 14.95
N THR A 197 2.23 10.90 14.45
CA THR A 197 3.28 11.47 15.31
C THR A 197 2.76 12.52 16.30
N ALA A 198 1.58 13.07 16.05
CA ALA A 198 0.93 14.07 16.91
C ALA A 198 -0.05 13.46 17.95
N ILE A 199 -0.46 12.20 17.77
CA ILE A 199 -1.40 11.54 18.67
C ILE A 199 -0.65 11.05 19.92
N GLN A 200 -1.26 11.27 21.09
CA GLN A 200 -0.83 10.64 22.33
C GLN A 200 -1.59 9.32 22.48
N PRO A 201 -0.90 8.17 22.49
CA PRO A 201 -1.58 6.88 22.62
C PRO A 201 -2.09 6.66 24.04
N GLU A 202 -3.30 6.08 24.17
CA GLU A 202 -3.90 5.66 25.42
C GLU A 202 -4.11 4.15 25.44
N GLU A 203 -4.14 3.54 26.62
CA GLU A 203 -4.46 2.13 26.78
C GLU A 203 -5.96 1.92 26.90
N GLY A 204 -6.61 1.42 25.84
CA GLY A 204 -8.01 1.04 25.85
C GLY A 204 -8.24 -0.41 26.22
N ASN A 205 -9.49 -0.84 26.16
CA ASN A 205 -9.91 -2.20 26.51
C ASN A 205 -10.30 -3.07 25.32
N TYR A 206 -10.09 -2.61 24.07
CA TYR A 206 -10.52 -3.31 22.85
C TYR A 206 -9.35 -3.61 21.91
N ILE A 207 -9.54 -4.62 21.06
CA ILE A 207 -8.68 -4.87 19.92
C ILE A 207 -9.20 -4.05 18.74
N HIS A 208 -8.35 -3.18 18.20
CA HIS A 208 -8.59 -2.46 16.96
C HIS A 208 -8.16 -3.34 15.77
N GLY A 209 -9.02 -3.55 14.80
CA GLY A 209 -8.73 -4.42 13.68
C GLY A 209 -8.91 -3.74 12.32
N TYR A 210 -8.11 -4.21 11.34
CA TYR A 210 -8.26 -3.83 9.94
C TYR A 210 -8.26 -5.04 9.04
N MET A 211 -9.28 -5.15 8.21
CA MET A 211 -9.39 -6.18 7.18
C MET A 211 -9.25 -5.55 5.79
N VAL A 212 -8.29 -6.05 5.00
CA VAL A 212 -8.09 -5.61 3.61
C VAL A 212 -9.36 -5.80 2.76
N ASN A 213 -10.14 -6.84 3.07
CA ASN A 213 -11.45 -7.06 2.48
C ASN A 213 -12.39 -7.72 3.49
N ALA A 214 -13.68 -7.58 3.26
CA ALA A 214 -14.73 -8.08 4.14
C ALA A 214 -14.84 -9.62 4.19
N GLY A 215 -14.15 -10.35 3.31
CA GLY A 215 -14.13 -11.82 3.31
C GLY A 215 -13.48 -12.44 4.55
N PHE A 216 -12.78 -11.65 5.37
CA PHE A 216 -12.23 -12.10 6.65
C PHE A 216 -13.17 -11.94 7.84
N ALA A 217 -14.38 -11.38 7.67
CA ALA A 217 -15.36 -11.21 8.75
C ALA A 217 -15.68 -12.53 9.45
N ASP A 218 -15.90 -13.62 8.67
CA ASP A 218 -16.17 -14.96 9.23
C ASP A 218 -15.08 -15.43 10.21
N THR A 219 -13.83 -15.06 9.96
CA THR A 219 -12.69 -15.43 10.84
C THR A 219 -12.74 -14.63 12.15
N VAL A 220 -13.10 -13.35 12.07
CA VAL A 220 -13.27 -12.49 13.24
C VAL A 220 -14.46 -12.98 14.08
N GLU A 221 -15.58 -13.31 13.44
CA GLU A 221 -16.77 -13.84 14.11
C GLU A 221 -16.52 -15.22 14.77
N SER A 222 -15.72 -16.07 14.10
CA SER A 222 -15.32 -17.35 14.68
C SER A 222 -14.46 -17.17 15.94
N PHE A 223 -13.51 -16.21 15.92
CA PHE A 223 -12.73 -15.85 17.11
C PHE A 223 -13.64 -15.29 18.20
N HIS A 224 -14.55 -14.37 17.86
CA HIS A 224 -15.47 -13.76 18.78
C HIS A 224 -16.40 -14.78 19.45
N THR A 225 -16.88 -15.78 18.71
CA THR A 225 -17.68 -16.89 19.26
C THR A 225 -16.94 -17.64 20.36
N MET A 226 -15.62 -17.81 20.24
CA MET A 226 -14.79 -18.47 21.23
C MET A 226 -14.40 -17.57 22.40
N HIS A 227 -14.39 -16.26 22.18
CA HIS A 227 -13.93 -15.22 23.14
C HIS A 227 -14.90 -14.03 23.16
N PRO A 228 -16.17 -14.22 23.56
CA PRO A 228 -17.19 -13.18 23.52
C PRO A 228 -16.93 -12.02 24.50
N GLU A 229 -16.06 -12.22 25.49
CA GLU A 229 -15.66 -11.22 26.47
C GLU A 229 -14.64 -10.21 25.92
N VAL A 230 -14.02 -10.47 24.76
CA VAL A 230 -12.99 -9.60 24.17
C VAL A 230 -13.64 -8.55 23.28
N PRO A 231 -13.57 -7.24 23.62
CA PRO A 231 -14.11 -6.21 22.76
C PRO A 231 -13.32 -6.06 21.46
N LEU A 232 -13.99 -6.13 20.32
CA LEU A 232 -13.43 -6.06 18.98
C LEU A 232 -14.06 -4.91 18.18
N ARG A 233 -13.21 -4.07 17.57
CA ARG A 233 -13.61 -2.99 16.67
C ARG A 233 -12.84 -3.13 15.37
N PHE A 234 -13.48 -3.71 14.34
CA PHE A 234 -12.85 -3.96 13.05
C PHE A 234 -13.29 -2.96 12.00
N PHE A 235 -12.34 -2.47 11.21
CA PHE A 235 -12.58 -1.62 10.06
C PHE A 235 -12.52 -2.43 8.76
N TRP A 236 -13.44 -2.18 7.85
CA TRP A 236 -13.55 -2.85 6.56
C TRP A 236 -13.94 -1.89 5.42
N ASP A 237 -13.82 -2.35 4.18
CA ASP A 237 -14.09 -1.56 2.97
C ASP A 237 -15.54 -1.67 2.46
N LYS A 238 -16.46 -2.29 3.21
CA LYS A 238 -17.87 -2.32 2.85
C LYS A 238 -18.48 -0.92 2.94
N THR A 239 -19.00 -0.42 1.81
CA THR A 239 -19.65 0.90 1.70
C THR A 239 -21.17 0.81 1.61
N GLU A 240 -21.72 -0.39 1.42
CA GLU A 240 -23.17 -0.64 1.23
C GLU A 240 -23.90 -0.91 2.55
N THR A 241 -23.21 -0.77 3.68
CA THR A 241 -23.73 -0.99 5.03
C THR A 241 -23.84 0.32 5.80
N GLU A 242 -24.41 0.29 6.99
CA GLU A 242 -24.34 1.38 7.94
C GLU A 242 -22.88 1.72 8.29
N GLU A 243 -22.62 2.94 8.73
CA GLU A 243 -21.28 3.41 9.13
C GLU A 243 -20.67 2.51 10.23
N VAL A 244 -21.51 2.01 11.13
CA VAL A 244 -21.16 1.07 12.21
C VAL A 244 -22.18 -0.06 12.23
N VAL A 245 -21.73 -1.27 11.96
CA VAL A 245 -22.53 -2.50 12.10
C VAL A 245 -22.17 -3.13 13.44
N ARG A 246 -23.09 -3.12 14.39
CA ARG A 246 -22.92 -3.80 15.69
C ARG A 246 -23.44 -5.23 15.57
N VAL A 247 -22.59 -6.20 15.86
CA VAL A 247 -22.99 -7.62 15.95
C VAL A 247 -23.58 -7.86 17.34
N ASP A 248 -22.91 -7.37 18.40
CA ASP A 248 -23.38 -7.40 19.77
C ASP A 248 -22.70 -6.28 20.62
N GLU A 249 -22.62 -6.45 21.93
CA GLU A 249 -22.02 -5.46 22.85
C GLU A 249 -20.49 -5.37 22.71
N THR A 250 -19.84 -6.43 22.24
CA THR A 250 -18.39 -6.58 22.18
C THR A 250 -17.81 -6.65 20.77
N LEU A 251 -18.59 -6.92 19.72
CA LEU A 251 -18.13 -6.93 18.33
C LEU A 251 -18.83 -5.85 17.48
N SER A 252 -18.03 -5.01 16.83
CA SER A 252 -18.52 -4.02 15.86
C SER A 252 -17.61 -3.90 14.65
N TYR A 253 -18.23 -3.69 13.47
CA TYR A 253 -17.57 -3.38 12.22
C TYR A 253 -17.82 -1.93 11.83
N HIS A 254 -16.78 -1.25 11.38
CA HIS A 254 -16.80 0.17 11.06
C HIS A 254 -16.40 0.37 9.59
N GLN A 255 -17.05 1.29 8.90
CA GLN A 255 -16.55 1.77 7.62
C GLN A 255 -15.22 2.52 7.83
N ILE A 256 -14.33 2.42 6.84
CA ILE A 256 -13.01 3.05 6.95
C ILE A 256 -13.14 4.57 6.83
N ASP A 257 -12.87 5.23 7.93
CA ASP A 257 -12.67 6.68 8.06
C ASP A 257 -11.30 6.91 8.69
N ASP A 258 -10.48 7.79 8.10
CA ASP A 258 -9.09 7.95 8.53
C ASP A 258 -8.97 8.45 9.96
N VAL A 259 -9.78 9.45 10.35
CA VAL A 259 -9.71 10.04 11.70
C VAL A 259 -10.15 9.02 12.75
N LYS A 260 -11.28 8.33 12.50
CA LYS A 260 -11.79 7.29 13.40
C LYS A 260 -10.85 6.10 13.47
N PHE A 261 -10.24 5.71 12.34
CA PHE A 261 -9.27 4.63 12.28
C PHE A 261 -8.03 4.92 13.12
N LEU A 262 -7.40 6.10 12.92
CA LEU A 262 -6.19 6.48 13.65
C LEU A 262 -6.45 6.67 15.15
N ASN A 263 -7.54 7.33 15.51
CA ASN A 263 -7.93 7.48 16.92
C ASN A 263 -8.26 6.13 17.57
N GLY A 264 -8.94 5.23 16.82
CA GLY A 264 -9.23 3.89 17.29
C GLY A 264 -7.95 3.07 17.51
N MET A 265 -6.95 3.18 16.63
CA MET A 265 -5.65 2.53 16.78
C MET A 265 -4.88 3.11 17.97
N ALA A 266 -4.86 4.43 18.15
CA ALA A 266 -4.14 5.09 19.23
C ALA A 266 -4.69 4.72 20.62
N ASN A 267 -6.00 4.49 20.72
CA ASN A 267 -6.70 4.20 21.97
C ASN A 267 -7.06 2.73 22.18
N CYS A 268 -6.48 1.82 21.40
CA CYS A 268 -6.72 0.37 21.55
C CYS A 268 -5.73 -0.27 22.54
N ARG A 269 -6.08 -1.48 22.98
CA ARG A 269 -5.18 -2.36 23.74
C ARG A 269 -4.18 -3.06 22.84
N ALA A 270 -4.63 -3.49 21.65
CA ALA A 270 -3.82 -4.18 20.66
C ALA A 270 -4.38 -3.93 19.24
N TYR A 271 -3.54 -4.09 18.23
CA TYR A 271 -3.90 -3.95 16.83
C TYR A 271 -3.85 -5.31 16.12
N ALA A 272 -4.87 -5.64 15.34
CA ALA A 272 -4.92 -6.87 14.54
C ALA A 272 -5.17 -6.55 13.06
N SER A 273 -4.38 -7.11 12.15
CA SER A 273 -4.51 -6.82 10.72
C SER A 273 -4.04 -7.97 9.82
N THR A 274 -4.47 -7.92 8.56
CA THR A 274 -3.98 -8.82 7.51
C THR A 274 -2.57 -8.46 7.01
N ALA A 275 -1.69 -8.00 7.88
CA ALA A 275 -0.28 -7.72 7.62
C ALA A 275 0.02 -6.73 6.49
N GLY A 276 -0.83 -5.69 6.32
CA GLY A 276 -0.51 -4.54 5.47
C GLY A 276 0.58 -3.69 6.11
N PHE A 277 1.63 -3.35 5.37
CA PHE A 277 2.84 -2.71 5.90
C PHE A 277 2.57 -1.39 6.66
N GLU A 278 1.85 -0.44 6.06
CA GLU A 278 1.69 0.91 6.61
C GLU A 278 0.99 0.93 7.97
N SER A 279 -0.15 0.26 8.10
CA SER A 279 -0.91 0.25 9.37
C SER A 279 -0.18 -0.47 10.49
N ILE A 280 0.66 -1.46 10.15
CA ILE A 280 1.55 -2.12 11.10
C ILE A 280 2.62 -1.15 11.59
N CYS A 281 3.25 -0.38 10.68
CA CYS A 281 4.22 0.66 11.05
C CYS A 281 3.63 1.68 12.02
N GLU A 282 2.41 2.14 11.74
CA GLU A 282 1.70 3.11 12.56
C GLU A 282 1.37 2.56 13.95
N ALA A 283 0.87 1.32 14.02
CA ALA A 283 0.58 0.65 15.29
C ALA A 283 1.85 0.44 16.13
N MET A 284 2.96 0.02 15.51
CA MET A 284 4.26 -0.12 16.18
C MET A 284 4.80 1.22 16.66
N TYR A 285 4.67 2.29 15.87
CA TYR A 285 5.06 3.64 16.28
C TYR A 285 4.30 4.11 17.53
N LEU A 286 2.99 3.78 17.61
CA LEU A 286 2.15 4.06 18.79
C LEU A 286 2.40 3.11 19.96
N GLY A 287 3.37 2.20 19.86
CA GLY A 287 3.69 1.22 20.90
C GLY A 287 2.62 0.15 21.14
N LYS A 288 1.74 -0.11 20.15
CA LYS A 288 0.67 -1.10 20.30
C LYS A 288 1.17 -2.51 20.01
N PRO A 289 0.79 -3.51 20.83
CA PRO A 289 0.97 -4.92 20.47
C PRO A 289 0.24 -5.21 19.15
N VAL A 290 0.91 -5.96 18.25
CA VAL A 290 0.39 -6.22 16.90
C VAL A 290 0.21 -7.71 16.65
N LEU A 291 -0.97 -8.10 16.16
CA LEU A 291 -1.25 -9.41 15.59
C LEU A 291 -1.32 -9.29 14.07
N MET A 292 -0.43 -9.97 13.37
CA MET A 292 -0.39 -10.04 11.91
C MET A 292 -0.91 -11.40 11.42
N VAL A 293 -1.92 -11.38 10.55
CA VAL A 293 -2.49 -12.56 9.90
C VAL A 293 -2.34 -12.41 8.40
N PRO A 294 -1.22 -12.88 7.80
CA PRO A 294 -0.97 -12.72 6.38
C PRO A 294 -2.02 -13.42 5.52
N ALA A 295 -2.52 -12.74 4.49
CA ALA A 295 -3.53 -13.26 3.56
C ALA A 295 -2.92 -13.73 2.22
N HIS A 296 -1.72 -13.27 1.86
CA HIS A 296 -1.04 -13.61 0.60
C HIS A 296 0.48 -13.48 0.73
N ILE A 297 1.18 -14.00 -0.27
CA ILE A 297 2.66 -14.15 -0.28
C ILE A 297 3.44 -12.87 0.02
N GLU A 298 2.99 -11.71 -0.43
CA GLU A 298 3.65 -10.44 -0.13
C GLU A 298 3.59 -10.14 1.36
N GLN A 299 2.42 -10.34 1.98
CA GLN A 299 2.20 -10.14 3.41
C GLN A 299 2.93 -11.20 4.27
N ASP A 300 3.14 -12.40 3.74
CA ASP A 300 4.01 -13.40 4.38
C ASP A 300 5.48 -12.95 4.44
N CYS A 301 5.88 -12.02 3.56
CA CYS A 301 7.24 -11.50 3.48
C CYS A 301 7.44 -10.19 4.29
N ASN A 302 6.36 -9.58 4.78
CA ASN A 302 6.42 -8.39 5.63
C ASN A 302 6.75 -8.78 7.08
#